data_00f77c0b57d9c55b2fb30f5814edc9f0
#
_entry.id   00f77c0b57d9c55b2fb30f5814edc9f0
#
_cell.length_a   1.000
_cell.length_b   1.000
_cell.length_c   1.000
_cell.angle_alpha   90.00
_cell.angle_beta   90.00
_cell.angle_gamma   90.00
#
_symmetry.space_group_name_H-M   'P 1'
#
loop_
_entity.id
_entity.type
_entity.pdbx_description
1 polymer ?
#
loop_
_entity_poly.entity_id
_entity_poly.type
_entity_poly.pdbx_seq_one_letter_code
_entity_poly.pdbx_strand_id
1 'polypeptide(L)'
;VSDTARKPNHQKKVVTVLEPEDEYTHEPDEAENYNESMYLNAFDAAQEVGGWFRLGNRVNEGYAEMTVCVYLPGGRVGFDYGRPHIDTNDKMEAGGLSIEVVEPFKHLKVRYEGKVCLLDEPGQMADPRTAFKENPWVECEVDLDYRGVSPMYGGKPQYEDGTELEVEAEKSFAKAHYEQHCAVTGTIRVGEETIDMDGLGLRDKSWGPRYWQALSWYRWLPMTFSKDFAMMISIVGGKPGGMVLEGDEYHIIRDCNIESDWDEDTYQTAMRCSVTTDHDTYEVTGEVISLIPLRNRRQDPDGNELFTRITEAMTRFECRGEKGIGMSEYLDQIVDGTPVGPDVRGTRSHPRP
;
A
#
# COMPACT_ATOMS: atom_id res chain seq x y z
N VAL A 1 -20.11 32.92 -45.03
CA VAL A 1 -20.65 32.05 -43.97
C VAL A 1 -19.99 30.71 -44.19
N SER A 2 -18.85 30.46 -43.50
CA SER A 2 -18.17 29.17 -43.52
C SER A 2 -18.46 28.46 -42.20
N ASP A 3 -19.27 27.42 -42.35
CA ASP A 3 -19.60 26.49 -41.29
C ASP A 3 -18.42 25.57 -41.06
N THR A 4 -17.57 25.88 -40.06
CA THR A 4 -16.50 24.99 -39.62
C THR A 4 -17.07 24.04 -38.61
N ALA A 5 -17.61 22.93 -39.09
CA ALA A 5 -17.98 21.79 -38.27
C ALA A 5 -16.75 21.34 -37.44
N ARG A 6 -16.77 21.56 -36.12
CA ARG A 6 -15.83 20.98 -35.18
C ARG A 6 -15.93 19.47 -35.31
N LYS A 7 -14.87 18.81 -35.81
CA LYS A 7 -14.72 17.36 -35.73
C LYS A 7 -14.81 16.96 -34.25
N PRO A 8 -15.57 15.95 -33.89
CA PRO A 8 -15.58 15.45 -32.52
C PRO A 8 -14.16 14.98 -32.19
N ASN A 9 -13.63 15.49 -31.08
CA ASN A 9 -12.36 15.06 -30.53
C ASN A 9 -12.59 13.65 -29.98
N HIS A 10 -12.31 12.60 -30.77
CA HIS A 10 -12.29 11.23 -30.28
C HIS A 10 -11.08 11.13 -29.34
N GLN A 11 -11.29 11.42 -28.06
CA GLN A 11 -10.34 11.00 -27.02
C GLN A 11 -10.27 9.47 -27.11
N LYS A 12 -9.06 8.95 -27.43
CA LYS A 12 -8.82 7.52 -27.42
C LYS A 12 -9.16 7.01 -26.03
N LYS A 13 -9.97 5.96 -25.95
CA LYS A 13 -10.34 5.34 -24.68
C LYS A 13 -9.17 4.56 -24.13
N VAL A 14 -8.91 4.72 -22.83
CA VAL A 14 -7.88 3.99 -22.10
C VAL A 14 -8.52 2.76 -21.47
N VAL A 15 -7.84 1.63 -21.59
CA VAL A 15 -8.19 0.35 -20.96
C VAL A 15 -6.98 -0.16 -20.17
N THR A 16 -7.21 -0.99 -19.18
CA THR A 16 -6.14 -1.71 -18.48
C THR A 16 -6.04 -3.15 -19.00
N VAL A 17 -4.80 -3.60 -19.18
CA VAL A 17 -4.50 -4.98 -19.60
C VAL A 17 -3.58 -5.60 -18.58
N LEU A 18 -3.81 -6.87 -18.29
CA LEU A 18 -3.00 -7.66 -17.38
C LEU A 18 -2.92 -9.09 -17.88
N GLU A 19 -1.70 -9.58 -18.06
CA GLU A 19 -1.41 -10.93 -18.54
C GLU A 19 -0.71 -11.74 -17.45
N PRO A 20 -0.77 -13.09 -17.46
CA PRO A 20 -0.11 -13.92 -16.45
C PRO A 20 1.41 -13.67 -16.33
N GLU A 21 2.03 -13.23 -17.39
CA GLU A 21 3.46 -12.87 -17.45
C GLU A 21 3.77 -11.63 -16.62
N ASP A 22 2.81 -10.72 -16.44
CA ASP A 22 2.95 -9.52 -15.62
C ASP A 22 3.07 -9.84 -14.11
N GLU A 23 2.83 -11.10 -13.70
CA GLU A 23 3.06 -11.55 -12.33
C GLU A 23 4.55 -11.68 -12.00
N TYR A 24 5.38 -11.94 -13.00
CA TYR A 24 6.84 -12.07 -12.84
C TYR A 24 7.52 -10.71 -12.96
N THR A 25 8.84 -10.67 -12.74
CA THR A 25 9.63 -9.45 -12.91
C THR A 25 9.76 -9.09 -14.39
N HIS A 26 9.84 -7.78 -14.66
CA HIS A 26 9.95 -7.22 -16.00
C HIS A 26 11.39 -6.83 -16.30
N GLU A 27 11.73 -6.76 -17.60
CA GLU A 27 12.96 -6.12 -18.04
C GLU A 27 12.90 -4.63 -17.66
N PRO A 28 13.88 -4.12 -16.91
CA PRO A 28 13.91 -2.72 -16.50
C PRO A 28 14.03 -1.78 -17.72
N ASP A 29 13.29 -0.69 -17.71
CA ASP A 29 13.52 0.38 -18.67
C ASP A 29 14.78 1.22 -18.29
N GLU A 30 15.10 2.23 -19.11
CA GLU A 30 16.31 3.05 -18.94
C GLU A 30 16.19 4.10 -17.80
N ALA A 31 15.02 4.23 -17.16
CA ALA A 31 14.82 5.21 -16.09
C ALA A 31 15.66 4.86 -14.87
N GLU A 32 16.51 5.79 -14.40
CA GLU A 32 17.32 5.58 -13.19
C GLU A 32 16.47 5.15 -11.99
N ASN A 33 15.29 5.75 -11.85
CA ASN A 33 14.33 5.49 -10.78
C ASN A 33 13.35 4.34 -11.11
N TYR A 34 13.72 3.43 -12.03
CA TYR A 34 12.94 2.20 -12.23
C TYR A 34 12.73 1.47 -10.91
N ASN A 35 11.51 1.01 -10.70
CA ASN A 35 11.17 0.22 -9.52
C ASN A 35 10.19 -0.89 -9.90
N GLU A 36 10.46 -2.10 -9.48
CA GLU A 36 9.51 -3.18 -9.48
C GLU A 36 9.17 -3.56 -8.06
N SER A 37 7.92 -3.39 -7.67
CA SER A 37 7.50 -3.53 -6.29
C SER A 37 6.40 -4.56 -6.15
N MET A 38 6.56 -5.43 -5.17
CA MET A 38 5.47 -6.25 -4.61
C MET A 38 5.29 -5.89 -3.14
N TYR A 39 4.05 -5.62 -2.77
CA TYR A 39 3.60 -5.40 -1.40
C TYR A 39 2.48 -6.39 -1.10
N LEU A 40 2.56 -7.05 0.04
CA LEU A 40 1.55 -8.00 0.48
C LEU A 40 1.25 -7.75 1.96
N ASN A 41 -0.01 -7.59 2.31
CA ASN A 41 -0.42 -7.57 3.70
C ASN A 41 -1.32 -8.76 4.03
N ALA A 42 -1.39 -9.10 5.31
CA ALA A 42 -2.29 -10.13 5.83
C ALA A 42 -2.61 -9.82 7.28
N PHE A 43 -3.87 -10.03 7.67
CA PHE A 43 -4.34 -9.80 9.02
C PHE A 43 -5.29 -10.92 9.46
N ASP A 44 -5.09 -11.42 10.66
CA ASP A 44 -6.01 -12.32 11.34
C ASP A 44 -6.89 -11.50 12.29
N ALA A 45 -8.15 -11.35 11.93
CA ALA A 45 -9.09 -10.53 12.69
C ALA A 45 -9.45 -11.13 14.05
N ALA A 46 -9.33 -12.45 14.22
CA ALA A 46 -9.64 -13.12 15.47
C ALA A 46 -8.54 -12.93 16.52
N GLN A 47 -7.30 -12.87 16.07
CA GLN A 47 -6.12 -12.68 16.92
C GLN A 47 -5.68 -11.20 17.02
N GLU A 48 -6.16 -10.33 16.12
CA GLU A 48 -5.70 -8.94 15.96
C GLU A 48 -4.18 -8.85 15.76
N VAL A 49 -3.69 -9.66 14.84
CA VAL A 49 -2.29 -9.73 14.44
C VAL A 49 -2.19 -9.70 12.92
N GLY A 50 -1.00 -9.49 12.41
CA GLY A 50 -0.78 -9.52 10.97
C GLY A 50 0.54 -8.91 10.59
N GLY A 51 0.64 -8.50 9.33
CA GLY A 51 1.86 -7.85 8.86
C GLY A 51 1.76 -7.43 7.41
N TRP A 52 2.80 -6.74 6.97
CA TRP A 52 3.01 -6.45 5.58
C TRP A 52 4.48 -6.61 5.20
N PHE A 53 4.69 -7.01 3.97
CA PHE A 53 5.97 -7.41 3.42
C PHE A 53 6.13 -6.74 2.06
N ARG A 54 7.23 -6.04 1.85
CA ARG A 54 7.48 -5.33 0.60
C ARG A 54 8.89 -5.53 0.11
N LEU A 55 9.00 -5.82 -1.17
CA LEU A 55 10.23 -5.68 -1.95
C LEU A 55 10.00 -4.68 -3.08
N GLY A 56 10.90 -3.75 -3.23
CA GLY A 56 10.94 -2.81 -4.35
C GLY A 56 12.31 -2.84 -5.00
N ASN A 57 12.45 -3.59 -6.09
CA ASN A 57 13.70 -3.72 -6.82
C ASN A 57 13.99 -2.43 -7.60
N ARG A 58 15.03 -1.73 -7.20
CA ARG A 58 15.57 -0.53 -7.85
C ARG A 58 16.90 -0.87 -8.52
N VAL A 59 16.82 -1.80 -9.47
CA VAL A 59 18.01 -2.44 -10.06
C VAL A 59 18.93 -1.42 -10.75
N ASN A 60 18.38 -0.37 -11.39
CA ASN A 60 19.18 0.69 -12.01
C ASN A 60 19.93 1.56 -10.98
N GLU A 61 19.48 1.55 -9.73
CA GLU A 61 20.16 2.16 -8.58
C GLU A 61 21.01 1.13 -7.78
N GLY A 62 20.96 -0.16 -8.13
CA GLY A 62 21.78 -1.23 -7.53
C GLY A 62 21.31 -1.73 -6.17
N TYR A 63 20.04 -1.52 -5.79
CA TYR A 63 19.52 -2.02 -4.51
C TYR A 63 18.04 -2.38 -4.59
N ALA A 64 17.58 -3.19 -3.62
CA ALA A 64 16.17 -3.39 -3.33
C ALA A 64 15.79 -2.65 -2.04
N GLU A 65 14.60 -2.05 -2.00
CA GLU A 65 13.96 -1.63 -0.75
C GLU A 65 13.25 -2.83 -0.16
N MET A 66 13.75 -3.36 0.96
CA MET A 66 13.15 -4.49 1.68
C MET A 66 12.50 -3.98 2.97
N THR A 67 11.27 -4.38 3.21
CA THR A 67 10.55 -4.06 4.45
C THR A 67 9.78 -5.25 4.94
N VAL A 68 9.86 -5.48 6.24
CA VAL A 68 9.08 -6.46 7.00
C VAL A 68 8.47 -5.74 8.19
N CYS A 69 7.16 -5.81 8.32
CA CYS A 69 6.41 -5.25 9.45
C CYS A 69 5.43 -6.30 9.95
N VAL A 70 5.54 -6.66 11.22
CA VAL A 70 4.65 -7.63 11.89
C VAL A 70 3.98 -6.96 13.06
N TYR A 71 2.66 -6.90 13.04
CA TYR A 71 1.84 -6.44 14.15
C TYR A 71 1.56 -7.59 15.10
N LEU A 72 1.93 -7.41 16.36
CA LEU A 72 1.87 -8.40 17.43
C LEU A 72 0.75 -8.06 18.42
N PRO A 73 0.31 -9.03 19.24
CA PRO A 73 -0.67 -8.77 20.28
C PRO A 73 -0.24 -7.61 21.20
N GLY A 74 -1.21 -6.79 21.61
CA GLY A 74 -0.95 -5.64 22.48
C GLY A 74 -0.43 -4.40 21.78
N GLY A 75 -0.50 -4.36 20.44
CA GLY A 75 -0.11 -3.20 19.63
C GLY A 75 1.39 -3.07 19.37
N ARG A 76 2.19 -4.05 19.79
CA ARG A 76 3.63 -4.11 19.50
C ARG A 76 3.88 -4.36 18.01
N VAL A 77 5.06 -3.99 17.54
CA VAL A 77 5.46 -4.20 16.13
C VAL A 77 6.89 -4.75 16.06
N GLY A 78 7.08 -5.80 15.26
CA GLY A 78 8.37 -6.21 14.77
C GLY A 78 8.65 -5.54 13.42
N PHE A 79 9.73 -4.79 13.28
CA PHE A 79 10.01 -4.02 12.07
C PHE A 79 11.45 -4.18 11.59
N ASP A 80 11.61 -4.41 10.29
CA ASP A 80 12.90 -4.33 9.61
C ASP A 80 12.77 -3.59 8.29
N TYR A 81 13.79 -2.80 7.98
CA TYR A 81 13.94 -2.10 6.71
C TYR A 81 15.40 -2.11 6.29
N GLY A 82 15.64 -2.48 5.05
CA GLY A 82 16.99 -2.49 4.49
C GLY A 82 17.03 -2.10 3.01
N ARG A 83 18.26 -1.82 2.55
CA ARG A 83 18.57 -1.60 1.13
C ARG A 83 19.67 -2.58 0.69
N PRO A 84 19.37 -3.89 0.66
CA PRO A 84 20.33 -4.88 0.17
C PRO A 84 20.69 -4.61 -1.29
N HIS A 85 21.96 -4.83 -1.63
CA HIS A 85 22.44 -4.71 -2.99
C HIS A 85 21.83 -5.82 -3.88
N ILE A 86 21.42 -5.44 -5.09
CA ILE A 86 20.99 -6.36 -6.15
C ILE A 86 21.63 -5.94 -7.47
N ASP A 87 22.01 -6.93 -8.29
CA ASP A 87 22.60 -6.72 -9.61
C ASP A 87 21.61 -6.94 -10.76
N THR A 88 20.52 -7.67 -10.48
CA THR A 88 19.53 -8.06 -11.50
C THR A 88 18.11 -7.91 -10.96
N ASN A 89 17.12 -7.88 -11.87
CA ASN A 89 15.69 -7.89 -11.56
C ASN A 89 15.05 -9.25 -11.82
N ASP A 90 15.80 -10.36 -11.74
CA ASP A 90 15.31 -11.69 -12.13
C ASP A 90 14.32 -12.29 -11.12
N LYS A 91 14.31 -11.78 -9.88
CA LYS A 91 13.49 -12.30 -8.78
C LYS A 91 13.15 -11.25 -7.75
N MET A 92 12.05 -11.48 -7.04
CA MET A 92 11.66 -10.70 -5.86
C MET A 92 12.24 -11.36 -4.60
N GLU A 93 13.56 -11.19 -4.40
CA GLU A 93 14.29 -11.76 -3.26
C GLU A 93 15.46 -10.87 -2.87
N ALA A 94 15.46 -10.35 -1.65
CA ALA A 94 16.55 -9.54 -1.11
C ALA A 94 16.45 -9.43 0.43
N GLY A 95 17.60 -9.37 1.12
CA GLY A 95 17.66 -9.11 2.56
C GLY A 95 16.94 -10.13 3.43
N GLY A 96 16.85 -11.40 3.02
CA GLY A 96 16.14 -12.46 3.72
C GLY A 96 14.65 -12.56 3.39
N LEU A 97 14.06 -11.55 2.72
CA LEU A 97 12.68 -11.58 2.24
C LEU A 97 12.62 -12.10 0.81
N SER A 98 11.68 -13.00 0.53
CA SER A 98 11.35 -13.48 -0.81
C SER A 98 9.84 -13.54 -1.04
N ILE A 99 9.44 -13.18 -2.25
CA ILE A 99 8.06 -13.29 -2.75
C ILE A 99 8.09 -14.13 -4.01
N GLU A 100 7.56 -15.35 -3.92
CA GLU A 100 7.57 -16.35 -4.99
C GLU A 100 6.20 -16.44 -5.66
N VAL A 101 6.18 -16.40 -6.98
CA VAL A 101 4.98 -16.70 -7.78
C VAL A 101 4.91 -18.21 -7.99
N VAL A 102 3.99 -18.88 -7.29
CA VAL A 102 3.74 -20.31 -7.43
C VAL A 102 2.81 -20.58 -8.63
N GLU A 103 1.75 -19.80 -8.72
CA GLU A 103 0.81 -19.81 -9.84
C GLU A 103 0.31 -18.38 -10.08
N PRO A 104 0.49 -17.81 -11.28
CA PRO A 104 0.08 -16.44 -11.59
C PRO A 104 -1.38 -16.17 -11.21
N PHE A 105 -1.61 -15.04 -10.53
CA PHE A 105 -2.91 -14.54 -10.09
C PHE A 105 -3.66 -15.41 -9.07
N LYS A 106 -3.09 -16.56 -8.67
CA LYS A 106 -3.76 -17.49 -7.78
C LYS A 106 -2.98 -17.79 -6.51
N HIS A 107 -1.65 -17.91 -6.59
CA HIS A 107 -0.87 -18.35 -5.45
C HIS A 107 0.51 -17.71 -5.41
N LEU A 108 0.76 -16.96 -4.35
CA LEU A 108 2.08 -16.43 -4.00
C LEU A 108 2.54 -17.01 -2.67
N LYS A 109 3.87 -17.06 -2.48
CA LYS A 109 4.47 -17.37 -1.18
C LYS A 109 5.35 -16.21 -0.73
N VAL A 110 5.22 -15.85 0.55
CA VAL A 110 6.09 -14.88 1.21
C VAL A 110 6.91 -15.61 2.26
N ARG A 111 8.23 -15.48 2.19
CA ARG A 111 9.15 -16.00 3.19
C ARG A 111 10.11 -14.92 3.65
N TYR A 112 10.36 -14.90 4.93
CA TYR A 112 11.39 -14.08 5.54
C TYR A 112 12.16 -14.87 6.56
N GLU A 113 13.47 -14.73 6.54
CA GLU A 113 14.37 -15.24 7.58
C GLU A 113 15.38 -14.14 7.91
N GLY A 114 15.29 -13.61 9.13
CA GLY A 114 16.11 -12.49 9.55
C GLY A 114 15.80 -12.03 10.96
N LYS A 115 16.02 -10.75 11.21
CA LYS A 115 15.73 -10.12 12.51
C LYS A 115 14.81 -8.93 12.31
N VAL A 116 13.98 -8.69 13.30
CA VAL A 116 13.17 -7.46 13.40
C VAL A 116 13.50 -6.72 14.70
N CYS A 117 13.46 -5.40 14.64
CA CYS A 117 13.45 -4.55 15.79
C CYS A 117 12.09 -4.64 16.47
N LEU A 118 12.05 -5.13 17.70
CA LEU A 118 10.80 -5.29 18.46
C LEU A 118 10.48 -3.99 19.19
N LEU A 119 9.39 -3.37 18.78
CA LEU A 119 8.91 -2.08 19.29
C LEU A 119 7.68 -2.31 20.19
N ASP A 120 7.83 -2.08 21.49
CA ASP A 120 6.68 -2.04 22.40
C ASP A 120 5.81 -0.80 22.13
N GLU A 121 6.43 0.27 21.68
CA GLU A 121 5.78 1.52 21.29
C GLU A 121 6.15 1.86 19.83
N PRO A 122 5.39 1.43 18.82
CA PRO A 122 5.72 1.61 17.40
C PRO A 122 5.90 3.06 16.96
N GLY A 123 5.25 4.00 17.66
CA GLY A 123 5.43 5.45 17.47
C GLY A 123 6.87 5.93 17.57
N GLN A 124 7.76 5.19 18.24
CA GLN A 124 9.22 5.49 18.32
C GLN A 124 9.86 5.51 16.91
N MET A 125 9.27 4.89 15.92
CA MET A 125 9.74 4.95 14.51
C MET A 125 9.60 6.34 13.87
N ALA A 126 9.00 7.31 14.53
CA ALA A 126 9.14 8.72 14.17
C ALA A 126 10.62 9.15 14.15
N ASP A 127 11.47 8.53 14.98
CA ASP A 127 12.93 8.61 14.90
C ASP A 127 13.58 7.22 14.75
N PRO A 128 13.68 6.68 13.51
CA PRO A 128 14.19 5.33 13.26
C PRO A 128 15.60 5.10 13.80
N ARG A 129 16.45 6.14 13.81
CA ARG A 129 17.81 6.01 14.29
C ARG A 129 17.86 5.67 15.80
N THR A 130 17.03 6.33 16.58
CA THR A 130 16.89 6.06 18.01
C THR A 130 16.16 4.74 18.23
N ALA A 131 15.05 4.49 17.53
CA ALA A 131 14.26 3.27 17.64
C ALA A 131 15.12 2.02 17.41
N PHE A 132 15.85 1.95 16.32
CA PHE A 132 16.71 0.80 16.00
C PHE A 132 17.92 0.63 16.96
N LYS A 133 18.33 1.66 17.63
CA LYS A 133 19.44 1.61 18.59
C LYS A 133 19.00 1.15 19.97
N GLU A 134 17.81 1.55 20.40
CA GLU A 134 17.37 1.41 21.79
C GLU A 134 16.47 0.20 22.02
N ASN A 135 15.87 -0.34 20.96
CA ASN A 135 14.99 -1.50 21.05
C ASN A 135 15.72 -2.81 20.70
N PRO A 136 15.26 -3.95 21.23
CA PRO A 136 15.87 -5.24 20.98
C PRO A 136 15.62 -5.72 19.55
N TRP A 137 16.61 -6.43 18.98
CA TRP A 137 16.48 -7.15 17.73
C TRP A 137 16.30 -8.64 18.03
N VAL A 138 15.23 -9.22 17.53
CA VAL A 138 14.86 -10.62 17.73
C VAL A 138 14.79 -11.36 16.40
N GLU A 139 15.01 -12.67 16.42
CA GLU A 139 14.85 -13.52 15.23
C GLU A 139 13.40 -13.47 14.75
N CYS A 140 13.23 -13.41 13.44
CA CYS A 140 11.92 -13.41 12.79
C CYS A 140 11.92 -14.37 11.61
N GLU A 141 10.91 -15.23 11.56
CA GLU A 141 10.65 -16.11 10.43
C GLU A 141 9.20 -15.93 9.98
N VAL A 142 9.01 -15.88 8.68
CA VAL A 142 7.69 -15.79 8.04
C VAL A 142 7.62 -16.85 6.95
N ASP A 143 6.56 -17.63 6.92
CA ASP A 143 6.21 -18.55 5.83
C ASP A 143 4.69 -18.49 5.61
N LEU A 144 4.29 -17.71 4.60
CA LEU A 144 2.88 -17.42 4.30
C LEU A 144 2.53 -17.80 2.86
N ASP A 145 1.38 -18.45 2.71
CA ASP A 145 0.74 -18.74 1.44
C ASP A 145 -0.40 -17.74 1.21
N TYR A 146 -0.33 -16.99 0.09
CA TYR A 146 -1.36 -16.05 -0.35
C TYR A 146 -2.13 -16.66 -1.51
N ARG A 147 -3.43 -16.82 -1.35
CA ARG A 147 -4.33 -17.35 -2.40
C ARG A 147 -5.35 -16.30 -2.79
N GLY A 148 -5.36 -15.91 -4.07
CA GLY A 148 -6.32 -14.97 -4.61
C GLY A 148 -7.76 -15.43 -4.36
N VAL A 149 -8.59 -14.54 -3.80
CA VAL A 149 -10.03 -14.78 -3.55
C VAL A 149 -10.92 -13.89 -4.40
N SER A 150 -10.36 -13.00 -5.17
CA SER A 150 -11.07 -12.04 -6.01
C SER A 150 -10.48 -11.98 -7.42
N PRO A 151 -11.15 -11.37 -8.39
CA PRO A 151 -10.53 -10.95 -9.64
C PRO A 151 -9.36 -10.00 -9.38
N MET A 152 -8.53 -9.77 -10.41
CA MET A 152 -7.50 -8.74 -10.39
C MET A 152 -8.12 -7.37 -10.63
N TYR A 153 -7.60 -6.34 -9.94
CA TYR A 153 -7.99 -4.96 -10.13
C TYR A 153 -6.79 -4.14 -10.61
N GLY A 154 -6.94 -3.44 -11.74
CA GLY A 154 -5.85 -2.66 -12.32
C GLY A 154 -5.16 -3.37 -13.48
N GLY A 155 -3.90 -3.00 -13.73
CA GLY A 155 -3.06 -3.50 -14.81
C GLY A 155 -2.26 -2.40 -15.49
N LYS A 156 -1.73 -2.69 -16.68
CA LYS A 156 -1.02 -1.75 -17.54
C LYS A 156 -2.03 -0.92 -18.33
N PRO A 157 -2.08 0.42 -18.16
CA PRO A 157 -2.96 1.26 -18.93
C PRO A 157 -2.45 1.40 -20.38
N GLN A 158 -3.35 1.25 -21.35
CA GLN A 158 -3.06 1.45 -22.77
C GLN A 158 -4.29 1.98 -23.49
N TYR A 159 -4.13 2.48 -24.71
CA TYR A 159 -5.26 2.79 -25.57
C TYR A 159 -5.93 1.53 -26.10
N GLU A 160 -7.23 1.59 -26.44
CA GLU A 160 -7.97 0.44 -27.01
C GLU A 160 -7.33 -0.16 -28.28
N ASP A 161 -6.55 0.64 -29.02
CA ASP A 161 -5.80 0.19 -30.19
C ASP A 161 -4.48 -0.51 -29.86
N GLY A 162 -4.17 -0.74 -28.58
CA GLY A 162 -2.96 -1.36 -28.11
C GLY A 162 -1.73 -0.43 -28.00
N THR A 163 -1.90 0.85 -28.33
CA THR A 163 -0.81 1.84 -28.17
C THR A 163 -0.55 2.07 -26.67
N GLU A 164 0.71 1.98 -26.25
CA GLU A 164 1.10 2.27 -24.87
C GLU A 164 0.92 3.75 -24.54
N LEU A 165 0.57 4.04 -23.28
CA LEU A 165 0.61 5.39 -22.73
C LEU A 165 2.06 5.76 -22.41
N GLU A 166 2.48 6.94 -22.86
CA GLU A 166 3.77 7.50 -22.45
C GLU A 166 3.71 7.91 -20.97
N VAL A 167 4.73 7.51 -20.22
CA VAL A 167 4.89 7.78 -18.79
C VAL A 167 6.09 8.70 -18.60
N GLU A 168 5.87 9.88 -18.01
CA GLU A 168 6.95 10.76 -17.63
C GLU A 168 7.63 10.25 -16.35
N ALA A 169 8.85 9.73 -16.45
CA ALA A 169 9.58 9.10 -15.36
C ALA A 169 9.71 9.97 -14.10
N GLU A 170 9.85 11.28 -14.27
CA GLU A 170 10.02 12.25 -13.18
C GLU A 170 8.72 12.59 -12.43
N LYS A 171 7.57 12.23 -13.01
CA LYS A 171 6.24 12.53 -12.46
C LYS A 171 5.41 11.29 -12.21
N SER A 172 5.97 10.11 -12.51
CA SER A 172 5.25 8.87 -12.40
C SER A 172 5.40 8.22 -11.05
N PHE A 173 4.32 7.58 -10.58
CA PHE A 173 4.34 6.69 -9.43
C PHE A 173 4.49 5.23 -9.85
N ALA A 174 3.98 4.85 -11.01
CA ALA A 174 4.18 3.55 -11.66
C ALA A 174 3.70 3.61 -13.12
N LYS A 175 4.26 2.74 -13.99
CA LYS A 175 3.77 2.51 -15.36
C LYS A 175 2.55 1.59 -15.35
N ALA A 176 2.55 0.62 -14.47
CA ALA A 176 1.46 -0.32 -14.25
C ALA A 176 1.31 -0.65 -12.77
N HIS A 177 0.08 -0.98 -12.36
CA HIS A 177 -0.27 -1.28 -10.99
C HIS A 177 -1.51 -2.16 -10.95
N TYR A 178 -1.49 -3.20 -10.14
CA TYR A 178 -2.66 -4.04 -9.90
C TYR A 178 -2.68 -4.61 -8.48
N GLU A 179 -3.86 -4.97 -8.03
CA GLU A 179 -4.14 -5.47 -6.70
C GLU A 179 -5.11 -6.66 -6.74
N GLN A 180 -5.09 -7.47 -5.67
CA GLN A 180 -6.01 -8.58 -5.49
C GLN A 180 -6.19 -8.90 -4.01
N HIS A 181 -7.42 -9.14 -3.57
CA HIS A 181 -7.68 -9.67 -2.24
C HIS A 181 -7.28 -11.16 -2.17
N CYS A 182 -6.73 -11.55 -1.03
CA CYS A 182 -6.18 -12.89 -0.78
C CYS A 182 -6.65 -13.47 0.54
N ALA A 183 -6.83 -14.79 0.56
CA ALA A 183 -6.80 -15.57 1.80
C ALA A 183 -5.35 -15.96 2.10
N VAL A 184 -4.96 -15.89 3.37
CA VAL A 184 -3.57 -16.07 3.78
C VAL A 184 -3.49 -17.06 4.93
N THR A 185 -2.64 -18.06 4.78
CA THR A 185 -2.36 -19.07 5.82
C THR A 185 -0.85 -19.28 5.96
N GLY A 186 -0.43 -19.73 7.12
CA GLY A 186 0.98 -20.04 7.38
C GLY A 186 1.41 -19.66 8.79
N THR A 187 2.68 -19.32 8.97
CA THR A 187 3.23 -19.02 10.29
C THR A 187 4.09 -17.76 10.27
N ILE A 188 4.02 -17.01 11.37
CA ILE A 188 4.94 -15.91 11.68
C ILE A 188 5.55 -16.20 13.05
N ARG A 189 6.88 -16.22 13.14
CA ARG A 189 7.60 -16.34 14.42
C ARG A 189 8.41 -15.07 14.67
N VAL A 190 8.23 -14.47 15.85
CA VAL A 190 9.00 -13.30 16.28
C VAL A 190 9.54 -13.59 17.68
N GLY A 191 10.85 -13.79 17.79
CA GLY A 191 11.47 -14.27 19.02
C GLY A 191 10.93 -15.63 19.45
N GLU A 192 10.30 -15.67 20.61
CA GLU A 192 9.66 -16.88 21.15
C GLU A 192 8.17 -17.01 20.80
N GLU A 193 7.58 -15.97 20.23
CA GLU A 193 6.16 -15.94 19.87
C GLU A 193 5.96 -16.56 18.48
N THR A 194 4.99 -17.45 18.37
CA THR A 194 4.57 -18.05 17.08
C THR A 194 3.09 -17.77 16.87
N ILE A 195 2.78 -17.27 15.69
CA ILE A 195 1.43 -16.94 15.24
C ILE A 195 1.09 -17.88 14.09
N ASP A 196 0.08 -18.70 14.27
CA ASP A 196 -0.54 -19.47 13.20
C ASP A 196 -1.55 -18.53 12.50
N MET A 197 -1.22 -18.11 11.28
CA MET A 197 -2.02 -17.19 10.48
C MET A 197 -3.14 -17.94 9.75
N ASP A 198 -4.38 -17.50 9.98
CA ASP A 198 -5.55 -17.83 9.15
C ASP A 198 -6.33 -16.52 8.92
N GLY A 199 -5.87 -15.77 7.95
CA GLY A 199 -6.28 -14.40 7.76
C GLY A 199 -6.64 -14.05 6.32
N LEU A 200 -6.92 -12.78 6.13
CA LEU A 200 -7.21 -12.17 4.85
C LEU A 200 -6.28 -10.98 4.64
N GLY A 201 -6.07 -10.62 3.39
CA GLY A 201 -5.22 -9.49 3.04
C GLY A 201 -5.34 -9.07 1.59
N LEU A 202 -4.37 -8.27 1.18
CA LEU A 202 -4.30 -7.76 -0.18
C LEU A 202 -2.86 -7.87 -0.67
N ARG A 203 -2.70 -8.20 -1.93
CA ARG A 203 -1.43 -8.05 -2.63
C ARG A 203 -1.51 -6.93 -3.65
N ASP A 204 -0.42 -6.22 -3.79
CA ASP A 204 -0.20 -5.11 -4.69
C ASP A 204 1.08 -5.36 -5.48
N LYS A 205 1.03 -5.12 -6.77
CA LYS A 205 2.21 -5.14 -7.63
C LYS A 205 2.23 -3.93 -8.55
N SER A 206 3.42 -3.35 -8.72
CA SER A 206 3.62 -2.23 -9.63
C SER A 206 5.02 -2.24 -10.21
N TRP A 207 5.18 -1.70 -11.43
CA TRP A 207 6.49 -1.54 -12.07
C TRP A 207 6.56 -0.29 -12.92
N GLY A 208 7.78 0.13 -13.22
CA GLY A 208 8.13 1.31 -13.99
C GLY A 208 8.76 2.41 -13.12
N PRO A 209 9.01 3.59 -13.69
CA PRO A 209 9.61 4.71 -12.96
C PRO A 209 8.79 5.08 -11.74
N ARG A 210 9.45 5.27 -10.58
CA ARG A 210 8.81 5.67 -9.34
C ARG A 210 9.46 6.88 -8.70
N TYR A 211 8.65 7.92 -8.53
CA TYR A 211 9.05 9.13 -7.82
C TYR A 211 8.09 9.40 -6.65
N TRP A 212 8.54 9.13 -5.43
CA TRP A 212 7.71 9.23 -4.22
C TRP A 212 7.13 10.63 -3.97
N GLN A 213 7.86 11.68 -4.37
CA GLN A 213 7.43 13.07 -4.20
C GLN A 213 6.45 13.55 -5.28
N ALA A 214 6.08 12.70 -6.24
CA ALA A 214 5.02 13.00 -7.20
C ALA A 214 3.65 13.17 -6.49
N LEU A 215 3.51 12.59 -5.32
CA LEU A 215 2.29 12.65 -4.51
C LEU A 215 2.52 13.50 -3.28
N SER A 216 1.69 14.54 -3.10
CA SER A 216 1.72 15.36 -1.88
C SER A 216 1.01 14.68 -0.72
N TRP A 217 -0.02 13.90 -1.01
CA TRP A 217 -0.74 13.07 -0.05
C TRP A 217 -1.57 12.00 -0.77
N TYR A 218 -1.81 10.90 -0.06
CA TYR A 218 -2.84 9.92 -0.39
C TYR A 218 -3.39 9.23 0.87
N ARG A 219 -4.53 8.55 0.70
CA ARG A 219 -5.12 7.61 1.63
C ARG A 219 -5.33 6.31 0.89
N TRP A 220 -4.86 5.21 1.47
CA TRP A 220 -5.00 3.87 0.91
C TRP A 220 -5.45 2.91 2.02
N LEU A 221 -6.64 2.32 1.86
CA LEU A 221 -7.31 1.57 2.90
C LEU A 221 -7.79 0.22 2.35
N PRO A 222 -6.90 -0.76 2.22
CA PRO A 222 -7.31 -2.14 1.99
C PRO A 222 -7.86 -2.74 3.27
N MET A 223 -9.06 -3.32 3.19
CA MET A 223 -9.75 -3.93 4.31
C MET A 223 -10.51 -5.17 3.87
N THR A 224 -10.59 -6.16 4.74
CA THR A 224 -11.28 -7.41 4.46
C THR A 224 -12.22 -7.75 5.61
N PHE A 225 -13.46 -8.09 5.28
CA PHE A 225 -14.50 -8.52 6.22
C PHE A 225 -14.70 -10.04 6.13
N SER A 226 -14.71 -10.56 4.90
CA SER A 226 -14.78 -11.98 4.59
C SER A 226 -14.08 -12.26 3.25
N LYS A 227 -14.09 -13.53 2.80
CA LYS A 227 -13.59 -13.87 1.46
C LYS A 227 -14.46 -13.30 0.34
N ASP A 228 -15.72 -13.02 0.65
CA ASP A 228 -16.73 -12.55 -0.29
C ASP A 228 -17.08 -11.06 -0.10
N PHE A 229 -16.49 -10.40 0.91
CA PHE A 229 -16.70 -8.98 1.17
C PHE A 229 -15.41 -8.31 1.62
N ALA A 230 -14.90 -7.42 0.78
CA ALA A 230 -13.67 -6.69 1.02
C ALA A 230 -13.67 -5.35 0.25
N MET A 231 -12.79 -4.44 0.60
CA MET A 231 -12.63 -3.17 -0.09
C MET A 231 -11.14 -2.81 -0.17
N MET A 232 -10.80 -2.11 -1.23
CA MET A 232 -9.60 -1.27 -1.28
C MET A 232 -10.06 0.13 -1.68
N ILE A 233 -9.93 1.06 -0.75
CA ILE A 233 -10.32 2.46 -0.95
C ILE A 233 -9.04 3.27 -1.13
N SER A 234 -8.98 4.09 -2.16
CA SER A 234 -7.87 5.02 -2.36
C SER A 234 -8.37 6.43 -2.66
N ILE A 235 -7.65 7.42 -2.13
CA ILE A 235 -7.79 8.82 -2.55
C ILE A 235 -6.37 9.31 -2.85
N VAL A 236 -6.08 9.57 -4.11
CA VAL A 236 -4.78 10.05 -4.56
C VAL A 236 -4.93 11.40 -5.20
N GLY A 237 -4.28 12.43 -4.61
CA GLY A 237 -4.40 13.79 -5.12
C GLY A 237 -5.83 14.30 -5.21
N GLY A 238 -6.71 13.88 -4.27
CA GLY A 238 -8.11 14.25 -4.22
C GLY A 238 -9.03 13.47 -5.18
N LYS A 239 -8.52 12.46 -5.88
CA LYS A 239 -9.31 11.60 -6.77
C LYS A 239 -9.57 10.28 -6.07
N PRO A 240 -10.86 9.91 -5.87
CA PRO A 240 -11.23 8.61 -5.33
C PRO A 240 -10.96 7.49 -6.35
N GLY A 241 -10.65 6.32 -5.84
CA GLY A 241 -10.44 5.10 -6.63
C GLY A 241 -10.53 3.86 -5.76
N GLY A 242 -10.41 2.72 -6.40
CA GLY A 242 -10.47 1.43 -5.74
C GLY A 242 -11.69 0.62 -6.08
N MET A 243 -11.95 -0.41 -5.29
CA MET A 243 -12.99 -1.41 -5.55
C MET A 243 -13.63 -1.92 -4.25
N VAL A 244 -14.85 -2.37 -4.38
CA VAL A 244 -15.58 -3.16 -3.39
C VAL A 244 -15.79 -4.55 -3.96
N LEU A 245 -15.36 -5.57 -3.26
CA LEU A 245 -15.64 -6.98 -3.57
C LEU A 245 -16.97 -7.36 -2.93
N GLU A 246 -17.91 -7.87 -3.72
CA GLU A 246 -19.13 -8.55 -3.26
C GLU A 246 -19.26 -9.87 -4.00
N GLY A 247 -19.15 -10.98 -3.27
CA GLY A 247 -19.07 -12.30 -3.88
C GLY A 247 -17.79 -12.47 -4.71
N ASP A 248 -17.93 -12.65 -6.01
CA ASP A 248 -16.84 -12.83 -6.97
C ASP A 248 -16.66 -11.64 -7.95
N GLU A 249 -17.36 -10.53 -7.68
CA GLU A 249 -17.34 -9.34 -8.54
C GLU A 249 -16.78 -8.11 -7.83
N TYR A 250 -16.09 -7.24 -8.58
CA TYR A 250 -15.69 -5.92 -8.12
C TYR A 250 -16.66 -4.84 -8.60
N HIS A 251 -17.08 -3.98 -7.65
CA HIS A 251 -17.77 -2.72 -7.91
C HIS A 251 -16.79 -1.58 -7.77
N ILE A 252 -16.62 -0.80 -8.83
CA ILE A 252 -15.63 0.28 -8.89
C ILE A 252 -16.10 1.47 -8.06
N ILE A 253 -15.23 1.97 -7.19
CA ILE A 253 -15.48 3.18 -6.38
C ILE A 253 -15.49 4.40 -7.29
N ARG A 254 -16.57 5.19 -7.20
CA ARG A 254 -16.80 6.40 -7.97
C ARG A 254 -16.63 7.66 -7.14
N ASP A 255 -16.96 7.55 -5.87
CA ASP A 255 -16.79 8.66 -4.91
C ASP A 255 -16.45 8.10 -3.53
N CYS A 256 -15.69 8.87 -2.79
CA CYS A 256 -15.29 8.54 -1.44
C CYS A 256 -15.00 9.79 -0.63
N ASN A 257 -15.55 9.87 0.57
CA ASN A 257 -15.22 10.88 1.54
C ASN A 257 -14.66 10.23 2.80
N ILE A 258 -13.49 10.66 3.26
CA ILE A 258 -12.85 10.17 4.48
C ILE A 258 -12.76 11.31 5.49
N GLU A 259 -13.18 11.03 6.72
CA GLU A 259 -13.00 11.88 7.90
C GLU A 259 -12.17 11.09 8.91
N SER A 260 -11.07 11.69 9.39
CA SER A 260 -10.15 11.05 10.33
C SER A 260 -10.12 11.78 11.66
N ASP A 261 -10.03 11.00 12.73
CA ASP A 261 -9.71 11.51 14.07
C ASP A 261 -8.19 11.39 14.27
N TRP A 262 -7.58 12.39 14.92
CA TRP A 262 -6.14 12.55 15.04
C TRP A 262 -5.71 12.74 16.49
N ASP A 263 -4.56 12.20 16.85
CA ASP A 263 -3.93 12.52 18.12
C ASP A 263 -3.18 13.89 18.11
N GLU A 264 -2.49 14.20 19.20
CA GLU A 264 -1.77 15.47 19.37
C GLU A 264 -0.58 15.59 18.40
N ASP A 265 0.01 14.47 17.96
CA ASP A 265 1.12 14.37 17.03
C ASP A 265 0.67 14.25 15.57
N THR A 266 -0.63 14.39 15.33
CA THR A 266 -1.25 14.27 14.01
C THR A 266 -1.11 12.87 13.38
N TYR A 267 -1.20 11.81 14.19
CA TYR A 267 -1.40 10.44 13.73
C TYR A 267 -2.89 10.09 13.77
N GLN A 268 -3.36 9.36 12.76
CA GLN A 268 -4.75 8.92 12.72
C GLN A 268 -5.03 7.91 13.85
N THR A 269 -6.15 8.06 14.53
CA THR A 269 -6.62 7.16 15.59
C THR A 269 -7.90 6.41 15.21
N ALA A 270 -8.74 7.05 14.40
CA ALA A 270 -9.96 6.49 13.85
C ALA A 270 -10.32 7.16 12.53
N MET A 271 -11.23 6.55 11.79
CA MET A 271 -11.75 7.13 10.55
C MET A 271 -13.20 6.74 10.30
N ARG A 272 -13.88 7.58 9.54
CA ARG A 272 -15.21 7.33 8.95
C ARG A 272 -15.12 7.57 7.47
N CYS A 273 -15.71 6.69 6.67
CA CYS A 273 -15.67 6.80 5.23
C CYS A 273 -17.04 6.46 4.63
N SER A 274 -17.52 7.31 3.73
CA SER A 274 -18.64 7.00 2.85
C SER A 274 -18.11 6.71 1.46
N VAL A 275 -18.40 5.52 0.95
CA VAL A 275 -17.91 5.00 -0.33
C VAL A 275 -19.09 4.77 -1.25
N THR A 276 -19.05 5.30 -2.46
CA THR A 276 -20.09 5.12 -3.47
C THR A 276 -19.54 4.41 -4.69
N THR A 277 -20.19 3.33 -5.09
CA THR A 277 -19.95 2.61 -6.34
C THR A 277 -21.07 2.85 -7.35
N ASP A 278 -21.02 2.24 -8.53
CA ASP A 278 -22.17 2.23 -9.45
C ASP A 278 -23.36 1.39 -8.93
N HIS A 279 -23.14 0.59 -7.89
CA HIS A 279 -24.09 -0.38 -7.36
C HIS A 279 -24.72 0.09 -6.05
N ASP A 280 -23.91 0.55 -5.08
CA ASP A 280 -24.38 0.88 -3.74
C ASP A 280 -23.50 1.93 -3.05
N THR A 281 -23.92 2.35 -1.83
CA THR A 281 -23.16 3.21 -0.93
C THR A 281 -22.88 2.47 0.37
N TYR A 282 -21.64 2.57 0.84
CA TYR A 282 -21.12 1.87 2.03
C TYR A 282 -20.63 2.89 3.04
N GLU A 283 -21.11 2.76 4.28
CA GLU A 283 -20.60 3.51 5.42
C GLU A 283 -19.62 2.61 6.17
N VAL A 284 -18.37 3.07 6.26
CA VAL A 284 -17.28 2.35 6.90
C VAL A 284 -16.76 3.15 8.07
N THR A 285 -16.53 2.48 9.19
CA THR A 285 -15.78 3.04 10.32
C THR A 285 -14.52 2.25 10.56
N GLY A 286 -13.46 2.90 11.03
CA GLY A 286 -12.19 2.28 11.36
C GLY A 286 -11.65 2.80 12.69
N GLU A 287 -11.06 1.89 13.47
CA GLU A 287 -10.35 2.19 14.71
C GLU A 287 -8.94 1.63 14.61
N VAL A 288 -7.93 2.48 14.79
CA VAL A 288 -6.53 2.07 14.72
C VAL A 288 -6.16 1.20 15.93
N ILE A 289 -5.61 0.02 15.66
CA ILE A 289 -5.12 -0.91 16.67
C ILE A 289 -3.65 -0.65 16.99
N SER A 290 -2.84 -0.48 15.94
CA SER A 290 -1.41 -0.22 16.04
C SER A 290 -0.95 0.56 14.83
N LEU A 291 -0.08 1.54 15.03
CA LEU A 291 0.42 2.42 13.98
C LEU A 291 1.94 2.56 14.07
N ILE A 292 2.61 2.33 12.94
CA ILE A 292 4.03 2.63 12.79
C ILE A 292 4.22 3.80 11.82
N PRO A 293 4.87 4.90 12.23
CA PRO A 293 5.19 6.01 11.33
C PRO A 293 6.50 5.74 10.61
N LEU A 294 6.48 5.87 9.30
CA LEU A 294 7.65 5.82 8.44
C LEU A 294 7.94 7.21 7.88
N ARG A 295 9.19 7.46 7.53
CA ARG A 295 9.58 8.76 6.98
C ARG A 295 10.51 8.62 5.79
N ASN A 296 10.32 9.48 4.81
CA ASN A 296 11.23 9.68 3.71
C ASN A 296 11.69 11.14 3.72
N ARG A 297 13.01 11.37 3.72
CA ARG A 297 13.60 12.70 3.63
C ARG A 297 14.44 12.78 2.37
N ARG A 298 14.21 13.81 1.58
CA ARG A 298 14.98 14.14 0.38
C ARG A 298 15.24 15.64 0.34
N GLN A 299 16.10 16.06 -0.56
CA GLN A 299 16.28 17.46 -0.91
C GLN A 299 15.76 17.67 -2.33
N ASP A 300 15.08 18.80 -2.55
CA ASP A 300 14.73 19.25 -3.88
C ASP A 300 15.98 19.83 -4.60
N PRO A 301 15.90 20.14 -5.91
CA PRO A 301 17.02 20.75 -6.65
C PRO A 301 17.50 22.06 -6.07
N ASP A 302 16.68 22.78 -5.31
CA ASP A 302 17.01 24.05 -4.67
C ASP A 302 17.62 23.84 -3.27
N GLY A 303 17.76 22.59 -2.81
CA GLY A 303 18.34 22.22 -1.54
C GLY A 303 17.38 22.26 -0.34
N ASN A 304 16.07 22.48 -0.58
CA ASN A 304 15.07 22.44 0.48
C ASN A 304 14.81 21.00 0.92
N GLU A 305 14.67 20.76 2.22
CA GLU A 305 14.29 19.43 2.73
C GLU A 305 12.83 19.15 2.41
N LEU A 306 12.59 18.01 1.73
CA LEU A 306 11.27 17.43 1.52
C LEU A 306 11.08 16.30 2.54
N PHE A 307 10.08 16.44 3.37
CA PHE A 307 9.74 15.43 4.37
C PHE A 307 8.38 14.82 4.05
N THR A 308 8.38 13.52 3.78
CA THR A 308 7.16 12.72 3.60
C THR A 308 7.03 11.76 4.77
N ARG A 309 5.87 11.75 5.39
CA ARG A 309 5.48 10.78 6.40
C ARG A 309 4.52 9.77 5.79
N ILE A 310 4.75 8.49 6.04
CA ILE A 310 3.82 7.41 5.72
C ILE A 310 3.46 6.76 7.05
N THR A 311 2.19 6.66 7.36
CA THR A 311 1.73 5.94 8.54
C THR A 311 1.06 4.65 8.10
N GLU A 312 1.57 3.54 8.59
CA GLU A 312 1.06 2.21 8.35
C GLU A 312 0.29 1.77 9.59
N ALA A 313 -1.02 1.72 9.51
CA ALA A 313 -1.84 1.44 10.68
C ALA A 313 -2.72 0.21 10.48
N MET A 314 -2.46 -0.85 11.26
CA MET A 314 -3.40 -1.95 11.41
C MET A 314 -4.68 -1.42 12.03
N THR A 315 -5.80 -1.57 11.34
CA THR A 315 -7.07 -0.92 11.65
C THR A 315 -8.21 -1.94 11.66
N ARG A 316 -9.03 -1.89 12.72
CA ARG A 316 -10.28 -2.63 12.80
C ARG A 316 -11.36 -1.83 12.08
N PHE A 317 -12.03 -2.46 11.11
CA PHE A 317 -13.08 -1.84 10.33
C PHE A 317 -14.45 -2.44 10.62
N GLU A 318 -15.49 -1.65 10.42
CA GLU A 318 -16.88 -2.11 10.45
C GLU A 318 -17.65 -1.52 9.28
N CYS A 319 -18.38 -2.37 8.55
CA CYS A 319 -19.26 -1.99 7.45
C CYS A 319 -20.47 -2.91 7.43
N ARG A 320 -21.69 -2.35 7.35
CA ARG A 320 -22.95 -3.13 7.29
C ARG A 320 -23.13 -4.11 8.46
N GLY A 321 -22.51 -3.84 9.61
CA GLY A 321 -22.53 -4.73 10.76
C GLY A 321 -21.53 -5.88 10.70
N GLU A 322 -20.77 -6.00 9.63
CA GLU A 322 -19.63 -6.91 9.54
C GLU A 322 -18.36 -6.24 10.06
N LYS A 323 -17.56 -7.01 10.80
CA LYS A 323 -16.27 -6.57 11.33
C LYS A 323 -15.16 -7.16 10.49
N GLY A 324 -14.18 -6.31 10.17
CA GLY A 324 -13.03 -6.66 9.38
C GLY A 324 -11.76 -6.06 9.95
N ILE A 325 -10.66 -6.35 9.29
CA ILE A 325 -9.34 -5.82 9.63
C ILE A 325 -8.59 -5.49 8.34
N GLY A 326 -7.65 -4.57 8.43
CA GLY A 326 -6.86 -4.18 7.29
C GLY A 326 -5.89 -3.07 7.63
N MET A 327 -5.51 -2.31 6.62
CA MET A 327 -4.56 -1.22 6.71
C MET A 327 -5.26 0.13 6.51
N SER A 328 -4.92 1.12 7.30
CA SER A 328 -5.11 2.52 6.93
C SER A 328 -3.73 3.17 6.73
N GLU A 329 -3.31 3.23 5.48
CA GLU A 329 -2.06 3.84 5.08
C GLU A 329 -2.30 5.28 4.65
N TYR A 330 -1.65 6.23 5.34
CA TYR A 330 -1.73 7.65 5.04
C TYR A 330 -0.34 8.15 4.67
N LEU A 331 -0.21 8.68 3.46
CA LEU A 331 0.99 9.40 3.05
C LEU A 331 0.68 10.89 3.04
N ASP A 332 1.54 11.66 3.68
CA ASP A 332 1.50 13.11 3.69
C ASP A 332 2.90 13.71 3.55
N GLN A 333 3.05 14.70 2.68
CA GLN A 333 4.15 15.63 2.81
C GLN A 333 3.91 16.48 4.07
N ILE A 334 4.98 16.73 4.82
CA ILE A 334 4.93 17.53 6.04
C ILE A 334 5.47 18.91 5.72
N VAL A 335 4.64 19.93 5.83
CA VAL A 335 5.00 21.33 5.62
C VAL A 335 4.80 22.07 6.94
N ASP A 336 5.84 22.73 7.41
CA ASP A 336 5.85 23.43 8.72
C ASP A 336 5.34 22.54 9.88
N GLY A 337 5.74 21.27 9.85
CA GLY A 337 5.37 20.27 10.88
C GLY A 337 3.92 19.74 10.78
N THR A 338 3.20 20.09 9.71
CA THR A 338 1.79 19.72 9.53
C THR A 338 1.60 18.87 8.27
N PRO A 339 0.86 17.73 8.36
CA PRO A 339 0.46 16.97 7.19
C PRO A 339 -0.41 17.80 6.24
N VAL A 340 -0.24 17.60 4.92
CA VAL A 340 -0.95 18.40 3.91
C VAL A 340 -2.29 17.81 3.48
N GLY A 341 -2.62 16.60 3.87
CA GLY A 341 -3.91 15.96 3.56
C GLY A 341 -5.11 16.78 4.08
N PRO A 342 -6.23 16.79 3.34
CA PRO A 342 -7.36 17.68 3.62
C PRO A 342 -8.11 17.33 4.90
N ASP A 343 -8.13 16.08 5.28
CA ASP A 343 -8.81 15.54 6.45
C ASP A 343 -8.12 15.91 7.79
N VAL A 344 -6.84 16.29 7.75
CA VAL A 344 -6.11 16.83 8.93
C VAL A 344 -6.65 18.20 9.38
N ARG A 345 -7.30 18.92 8.48
CA ARG A 345 -7.83 20.28 8.75
C ARG A 345 -9.16 20.30 9.50
N GLY A 346 -9.85 19.16 9.61
CA GLY A 346 -11.15 19.05 10.27
C GLY A 346 -11.13 19.30 11.78
N THR A 347 -9.97 19.25 12.43
CA THR A 347 -9.80 19.47 13.86
C THR A 347 -9.57 20.94 14.26
N ARG A 348 -9.38 21.84 13.28
CA ARG A 348 -9.28 23.29 13.52
C ARG A 348 -10.38 24.02 12.77
N SER A 349 -11.32 24.61 13.55
CA SER A 349 -12.34 25.52 13.04
C SER A 349 -11.69 26.74 12.35
N HIS A 350 -11.40 26.60 11.04
CA HIS A 350 -11.06 27.75 10.19
C HIS A 350 -12.06 27.83 9.06
N PRO A 351 -12.66 29.00 8.83
CA PRO A 351 -13.57 29.20 7.71
C PRO A 351 -12.83 28.97 6.39
N ARG A 352 -13.45 28.24 5.48
CA ARG A 352 -12.95 28.09 4.09
C ARG A 352 -12.92 29.46 3.43
N PRO A 353 -11.89 29.78 2.61
CA PRO A 353 -11.88 30.99 1.80
C PRO A 353 -12.95 30.96 0.71
#